data_0d8db1d2cfb25aa47b34a1f661b07c39
#
_entry.id   0d8db1d2cfb25aa47b34a1f661b07c39
#
_cell.length_a   1.000
_cell.length_b   1.000
_cell.length_c   1.000
_cell.angle_alpha   90.00
_cell.angle_beta   90.00
_cell.angle_gamma   90.00
#
_symmetry.space_group_name_H-M   'P 1'
#
loop_
_entity.id
_entity.type
_entity.pdbx_description
1 polymer ?
#
loop_
_entity_poly.entity_id
_entity_poly.type
_entity_poly.pdbx_seq_one_letter_code
_entity_poly.pdbx_strand_id
1 'polypeptide(L)'
;MKKIFYVLLALLLICFTTACGSKENSSIGGSESTANISAWEGKESDVSSSAQESNESVPDISLPEEQNPESESERKDQPEGNILIVYFSRWGNTDYPDDVDATTSASILADGDARFGTTEFVAEQIRQITGGDIHRIETVDPYTADFDELKGVNHAEMQQGVLPELKESNLDIFGYDTVFVGYPVWSTSVPQAVLSFLDEYDLSGKTVVPFCTHDGYGAGRSYQVIADASHAAVSPEGLALEAKDVPEAQNTIADWLEDIGISGLSKKETVIWITIGDITLDGVLYDTALAEEIKAYFPLTISMAGYGGREYYGGVDFYPENLEDGQKNFENGDITYCEAHHNMAIFYAQTDHPDLSVYVIPIGRVKSDLTVFDNLDSRVDITFSLVQ
;
A
#
# COMPACT_ATOMS: atom_id res chain seq x y z
N MET A 1 10.67 -16.01 -49.07
CA MET A 1 11.67 -17.08 -49.24
C MET A 1 12.19 -17.45 -47.87
N LYS A 2 11.94 -18.70 -47.50
CA LYS A 2 12.25 -19.35 -46.22
C LYS A 2 13.74 -19.43 -45.96
N LYS A 3 14.22 -19.26 -44.75
CA LYS A 3 15.32 -20.05 -44.18
C LYS A 3 15.14 -20.23 -42.67
N ILE A 4 14.80 -21.43 -42.32
CA ILE A 4 14.82 -22.12 -41.06
C ILE A 4 16.28 -22.42 -40.72
N PHE A 5 16.70 -22.17 -39.46
CA PHE A 5 17.89 -22.81 -38.89
C PHE A 5 17.57 -23.37 -37.52
N TYR A 6 17.51 -24.70 -37.49
CA TYR A 6 17.61 -25.52 -36.28
C TYR A 6 19.09 -25.71 -35.94
N VAL A 7 19.47 -25.59 -34.68
CA VAL A 7 20.67 -26.24 -34.13
C VAL A 7 20.38 -26.85 -32.77
N LEU A 8 20.68 -28.15 -32.75
CA LEU A 8 20.54 -29.15 -31.71
C LEU A 8 21.36 -28.85 -30.42
N LEU A 9 20.76 -29.17 -29.33
CA LEU A 9 21.05 -30.03 -28.18
C LEU A 9 22.48 -30.63 -28.08
N ALA A 10 23.14 -30.41 -26.97
CA ALA A 10 24.11 -31.34 -26.39
C ALA A 10 24.12 -31.29 -24.88
N LEU A 11 23.59 -32.35 -24.27
CA LEU A 11 23.77 -32.76 -22.88
C LEU A 11 25.24 -33.09 -22.60
N LEU A 12 25.74 -32.69 -21.44
CA LEU A 12 26.90 -33.36 -20.83
C LEU A 12 26.68 -33.45 -19.30
N LEU A 13 26.25 -34.66 -18.89
CA LEU A 13 26.33 -35.14 -17.50
C LEU A 13 27.79 -35.47 -17.19
N ILE A 14 28.31 -34.98 -16.09
CA ILE A 14 29.46 -35.60 -15.41
C ILE A 14 29.14 -35.73 -13.94
N CYS A 15 28.89 -36.98 -13.53
CA CYS A 15 28.96 -37.45 -12.16
C CYS A 15 30.43 -37.58 -11.74
N PHE A 16 30.82 -37.14 -10.56
CA PHE A 16 31.90 -37.79 -9.80
C PHE A 16 31.57 -37.84 -8.31
N THR A 17 31.83 -38.99 -7.80
CA THR A 17 31.51 -39.60 -6.52
C THR A 17 32.53 -39.26 -5.45
N THR A 18 32.00 -39.16 -4.23
CA THR A 18 32.52 -39.60 -2.90
C THR A 18 34.00 -39.71 -2.63
N ALA A 19 34.43 -39.13 -1.50
CA ALA A 19 35.25 -39.85 -0.51
C ALA A 19 35.15 -39.23 0.90
N CYS A 20 34.82 -40.06 1.86
CA CYS A 20 34.94 -39.88 3.33
C CYS A 20 36.39 -39.69 3.79
N GLY A 21 36.56 -38.99 4.91
CA GLY A 21 37.81 -39.03 5.68
C GLY A 21 37.62 -38.34 7.04
N SER A 22 37.59 -39.15 8.07
CA SER A 22 37.39 -38.83 9.51
C SER A 22 38.65 -38.41 10.24
N LYS A 23 38.44 -37.76 11.40
CA LYS A 23 39.31 -37.72 12.63
C LYS A 23 40.54 -36.77 12.58
N GLU A 24 40.92 -36.11 13.65
CA GLU A 24 40.88 -36.26 15.09
C GLU A 24 41.24 -34.94 15.82
N ASN A 25 40.58 -34.72 16.95
CA ASN A 25 40.98 -34.17 18.24
C ASN A 25 42.37 -33.54 18.40
N SER A 26 42.42 -32.36 18.99
CA SER A 26 43.15 -32.13 20.26
C SER A 26 42.76 -30.79 20.90
N SER A 27 42.44 -30.93 22.16
CA SER A 27 42.18 -30.01 23.26
C SER A 27 43.38 -29.15 23.64
N ILE A 28 43.10 -28.08 24.36
CA ILE A 28 43.69 -27.59 25.60
C ILE A 28 43.76 -26.06 25.63
N GLY A 29 43.21 -25.52 26.71
CA GLY A 29 43.67 -24.36 27.45
C GLY A 29 42.72 -23.16 27.46
N GLY A 30 42.02 -23.06 28.39
CA GLY A 30 41.44 -22.44 29.52
C GLY A 30 42.15 -21.15 29.97
N SER A 31 41.36 -20.11 30.17
CA SER A 31 41.53 -19.19 31.30
C SER A 31 40.21 -18.41 31.52
N GLU A 32 39.63 -18.72 32.66
CA GLU A 32 38.57 -17.92 33.32
C GLU A 32 39.09 -16.53 33.66
N SER A 33 38.25 -15.54 33.54
CA SER A 33 38.37 -14.34 34.35
C SER A 33 36.95 -13.87 34.73
N THR A 34 36.63 -14.20 35.95
CA THR A 34 35.53 -13.68 36.77
C THR A 34 35.87 -12.30 37.29
N ALA A 35 34.95 -11.37 37.21
CA ALA A 35 34.76 -10.27 38.16
C ALA A 35 33.54 -9.42 37.68
N ASN A 36 32.60 -9.15 38.35
CA ASN A 36 32.11 -8.89 39.66
C ASN A 36 30.80 -8.14 39.52
N ILE A 37 29.78 -8.75 40.09
CA ILE A 37 28.47 -8.13 40.40
C ILE A 37 28.72 -7.22 41.60
N SER A 38 28.29 -5.96 41.54
CA SER A 38 28.01 -5.18 42.74
C SER A 38 26.60 -4.64 42.69
N ALA A 39 25.78 -5.22 43.56
CA ALA A 39 24.46 -4.76 43.95
C ALA A 39 24.56 -3.42 44.65
N TRP A 40 23.55 -2.55 44.45
CA TRP A 40 23.27 -1.44 45.35
C TRP A 40 21.84 -1.61 45.87
N GLU A 41 21.83 -1.94 47.19
CA GLU A 41 20.64 -1.98 48.04
C GLU A 41 20.24 -0.58 48.53
N GLY A 42 18.98 -0.48 48.81
CA GLY A 42 18.14 0.63 49.11
C GLY A 42 18.46 1.49 50.33
N LYS A 43 17.72 2.55 50.40
CA LYS A 43 17.31 3.19 51.67
C LYS A 43 15.96 3.85 51.50
N GLU A 44 14.98 3.25 52.15
CA GLU A 44 13.73 3.89 52.60
C GLU A 44 14.06 4.96 53.67
N SER A 45 13.35 6.07 53.62
CA SER A 45 13.12 6.89 54.77
C SER A 45 11.72 7.51 54.74
N ASP A 46 10.85 6.98 55.57
CA ASP A 46 9.60 7.58 56.05
C ASP A 46 9.84 8.95 56.66
N VAL A 47 8.95 9.89 56.37
CA VAL A 47 8.48 10.87 57.36
C VAL A 47 7.02 11.24 57.07
N SER A 48 6.22 11.05 58.10
CA SER A 48 4.79 11.24 58.22
C SER A 48 4.39 12.71 58.49
N SER A 49 3.12 13.01 58.14
CA SER A 49 2.14 13.79 58.89
C SER A 49 2.26 15.31 58.97
N SER A 50 1.30 16.01 58.47
CA SER A 50 0.26 16.64 59.28
C SER A 50 -0.78 17.41 58.45
N ALA A 51 -2.02 17.18 58.80
CA ALA A 51 -3.22 17.87 58.32
C ALA A 51 -3.31 19.30 58.86
N GLN A 52 -3.86 20.20 58.06
CA GLN A 52 -4.67 21.30 58.60
C GLN A 52 -5.76 21.71 57.59
N GLU A 53 -7.00 21.54 58.07
CA GLU A 53 -8.22 22.10 57.50
C GLU A 53 -8.23 23.63 57.64
N SER A 54 -8.73 24.31 56.60
CA SER A 54 -9.41 25.59 56.81
C SER A 54 -10.56 25.73 55.82
N ASN A 55 -11.73 25.75 56.39
CA ASN A 55 -13.04 26.13 55.89
C ASN A 55 -13.07 27.59 55.41
N GLU A 56 -13.60 27.83 54.18
CA GLU A 56 -14.41 29.03 53.94
C GLU A 56 -15.33 28.89 52.74
N SER A 57 -16.57 28.94 53.05
CA SER A 57 -17.84 29.38 52.47
C SER A 57 -18.01 29.51 50.95
N VAL A 58 -19.04 28.79 50.49
CA VAL A 58 -19.79 28.83 49.24
C VAL A 58 -20.65 30.09 49.14
N PRO A 59 -20.90 30.63 47.96
CA PRO A 59 -22.26 31.05 47.60
C PRO A 59 -22.84 30.22 46.46
N ASP A 60 -24.02 29.76 46.76
CA ASP A 60 -25.10 29.22 45.98
C ASP A 60 -25.42 30.09 44.74
N ILE A 61 -25.36 29.50 43.51
CA ILE A 61 -26.07 30.02 42.34
C ILE A 61 -26.67 28.83 41.59
N SER A 62 -27.98 28.87 41.55
CA SER A 62 -28.96 27.99 40.99
C SER A 62 -28.69 27.52 39.54
N LEU A 63 -28.91 26.23 39.32
CA LEU A 63 -29.06 25.55 38.05
C LEU A 63 -30.33 25.98 37.29
N PRO A 64 -30.34 26.07 36.00
CA PRO A 64 -31.51 25.75 35.17
C PRO A 64 -31.44 24.32 34.62
N GLU A 65 -32.62 23.73 34.58
CA GLU A 65 -32.98 22.37 34.31
C GLU A 65 -32.46 21.82 32.97
N GLU A 66 -32.23 20.51 33.00
CA GLU A 66 -32.02 19.57 31.93
C GLU A 66 -32.93 19.76 30.69
N GLN A 67 -32.34 19.82 29.53
CA GLN A 67 -32.93 19.24 28.34
C GLN A 67 -31.91 18.30 27.75
N ASN A 68 -32.20 16.99 27.86
CA ASN A 68 -31.55 15.89 27.22
C ASN A 68 -31.90 15.91 25.72
N PRO A 69 -30.97 16.05 24.82
CA PRO A 69 -31.16 15.60 23.44
C PRO A 69 -30.49 14.24 23.28
N GLU A 70 -31.31 13.33 22.86
CA GLU A 70 -30.98 12.01 22.40
C GLU A 70 -29.67 12.01 21.59
N SER A 71 -28.81 11.05 21.92
CA SER A 71 -27.60 10.76 21.20
C SER A 71 -27.93 10.22 19.80
N GLU A 72 -28.10 11.10 18.85
CA GLU A 72 -27.75 10.78 17.48
C GLU A 72 -26.23 10.68 17.43
N SER A 73 -25.76 9.46 17.29
CA SER A 73 -24.39 9.22 16.87
C SER A 73 -24.26 9.79 15.44
N GLU A 74 -23.94 11.06 15.34
CA GLU A 74 -23.38 11.63 14.14
C GLU A 74 -22.12 10.84 13.81
N ARG A 75 -22.24 9.93 12.85
CA ARG A 75 -21.10 9.59 12.03
C ARG A 75 -20.65 10.91 11.44
N LYS A 76 -19.57 11.45 11.98
CA LYS A 76 -18.82 12.46 11.28
C LYS A 76 -18.47 11.85 9.92
N ASP A 77 -19.09 12.38 8.89
CA ASP A 77 -18.52 12.34 7.56
C ASP A 77 -17.09 12.86 7.74
N GLN A 78 -16.11 11.96 7.68
CA GLN A 78 -14.72 12.39 7.60
C GLN A 78 -14.64 13.18 6.30
N PRO A 79 -14.20 14.42 6.29
CA PRO A 79 -13.93 15.11 5.05
C PRO A 79 -12.96 14.23 4.26
N GLU A 80 -13.19 14.07 2.97
CA GLU A 80 -12.24 13.48 2.02
C GLU A 80 -10.94 14.26 2.21
N GLY A 81 -10.05 13.73 3.09
CA GLY A 81 -8.84 14.42 3.49
C GLY A 81 -7.92 14.51 2.27
N ASN A 82 -7.49 15.72 1.92
CA ASN A 82 -6.49 15.91 0.89
C ASN A 82 -5.23 15.11 1.28
N ILE A 83 -4.83 14.18 0.42
CA ILE A 83 -3.70 13.28 0.62
C ILE A 83 -2.52 13.74 -0.24
N LEU A 84 -1.36 13.86 0.39
CA LEU A 84 -0.09 14.08 -0.28
C LEU A 84 0.78 12.84 -0.10
N ILE A 85 1.38 12.36 -1.18
CA ILE A 85 2.32 11.24 -1.17
C ILE A 85 3.69 11.80 -1.51
N VAL A 86 4.56 11.89 -0.52
CA VAL A 86 5.94 12.35 -0.68
C VAL A 86 6.86 11.15 -0.64
N TYR A 87 7.79 11.04 -1.57
CA TYR A 87 8.73 9.93 -1.57
C TYR A 87 10.12 10.31 -2.04
N PHE A 88 11.11 9.65 -1.46
CA PHE A 88 12.47 9.63 -1.95
C PHE A 88 12.76 8.30 -2.65
N SER A 89 13.42 8.37 -3.80
CA SER A 89 13.91 7.18 -4.51
C SER A 89 15.28 7.47 -5.09
N ARG A 90 16.15 6.46 -5.15
CA ARG A 90 17.41 6.57 -5.88
C ARG A 90 17.18 6.84 -7.37
N TRP A 91 16.17 6.20 -7.94
CA TRP A 91 15.73 6.53 -9.30
C TRP A 91 15.21 7.97 -9.32
N GLY A 92 15.80 8.80 -10.15
CA GLY A 92 15.57 10.24 -10.19
C GLY A 92 16.48 11.08 -9.29
N ASN A 93 17.24 10.45 -8.38
CA ASN A 93 18.26 11.09 -7.54
C ASN A 93 19.67 10.54 -7.76
N THR A 94 19.86 9.75 -8.80
CA THR A 94 21.14 9.13 -9.16
C THR A 94 21.26 9.12 -10.68
N ASP A 95 22.41 9.52 -11.18
CA ASP A 95 22.73 9.46 -12.61
C ASP A 95 23.16 8.02 -12.94
N TYR A 96 22.18 7.18 -13.26
CA TYR A 96 22.43 5.81 -13.69
C TYR A 96 22.83 5.75 -15.16
N PRO A 97 23.71 4.82 -15.56
CA PRO A 97 23.92 4.52 -16.95
C PRO A 97 22.66 3.95 -17.61
N ASP A 98 22.50 4.15 -18.91
CA ASP A 98 21.32 3.70 -19.68
C ASP A 98 21.09 2.19 -19.61
N ASP A 99 22.14 1.43 -19.36
CA ASP A 99 22.13 -0.04 -19.28
C ASP A 99 22.08 -0.59 -17.85
N VAL A 100 21.77 0.25 -16.86
CA VAL A 100 21.64 -0.23 -15.49
C VAL A 100 20.62 -1.35 -15.42
N ASP A 101 21.03 -2.48 -14.85
CA ASP A 101 20.10 -3.54 -14.53
C ASP A 101 19.45 -3.31 -13.16
N ALA A 102 18.27 -3.88 -12.99
CA ALA A 102 17.48 -3.72 -11.77
C ALA A 102 18.02 -4.51 -10.58
N THR A 103 19.16 -5.15 -10.69
CA THR A 103 19.65 -6.16 -9.75
C THR A 103 20.32 -5.60 -8.52
N THR A 104 20.53 -4.30 -8.45
CA THR A 104 21.09 -3.68 -7.25
C THR A 104 19.99 -3.33 -6.28
N SER A 105 19.59 -4.32 -5.48
CA SER A 105 18.89 -4.19 -4.18
C SER A 105 17.96 -2.98 -4.02
N ALA A 106 16.72 -3.22 -3.68
CA ALA A 106 15.75 -2.28 -3.09
C ALA A 106 15.62 -0.89 -3.75
N SER A 107 16.20 -0.65 -4.92
CA SER A 107 16.27 0.69 -5.50
C SER A 107 15.62 0.82 -6.86
N ILE A 108 15.76 -0.18 -7.72
CA ILE A 108 15.32 -0.10 -9.12
C ILE A 108 14.49 -1.33 -9.47
N LEU A 109 13.38 -1.09 -10.11
CA LEU A 109 12.48 -2.08 -10.68
C LEU A 109 12.54 -1.97 -12.20
N ALA A 110 12.66 -3.10 -12.88
CA ALA A 110 12.60 -3.15 -14.34
C ALA A 110 11.28 -3.81 -14.75
N ASP A 111 10.52 -3.10 -15.57
CA ASP A 111 9.34 -3.64 -16.24
C ASP A 111 9.51 -3.42 -17.74
N GLY A 112 9.87 -4.48 -18.46
CA GLY A 112 10.27 -4.40 -19.85
C GLY A 112 11.41 -3.40 -20.04
N ASP A 113 11.18 -2.37 -20.87
CA ASP A 113 12.14 -1.28 -21.12
C ASP A 113 12.02 -0.13 -20.07
N ALA A 114 10.98 -0.15 -19.25
CA ALA A 114 10.78 0.87 -18.22
C ALA A 114 11.62 0.58 -16.96
N ARG A 115 12.02 1.65 -16.29
CA ARG A 115 12.75 1.62 -15.02
C ARG A 115 12.05 2.53 -14.04
N PHE A 116 11.86 2.03 -12.83
CA PHE A 116 11.24 2.74 -11.72
C PHE A 116 12.08 2.58 -10.46
N GLY A 117 11.97 3.51 -9.54
CA GLY A 117 12.39 3.24 -8.18
C GLY A 117 11.39 2.30 -7.49
N THR A 118 11.85 1.37 -6.67
CA THR A 118 10.93 0.50 -5.90
C THR A 118 10.00 1.30 -5.00
N THR A 119 10.51 2.32 -4.33
CA THR A 119 9.70 3.24 -3.52
C THR A 119 8.76 4.09 -4.37
N GLU A 120 9.22 4.53 -5.55
CA GLU A 120 8.40 5.25 -6.52
C GLU A 120 7.19 4.42 -6.97
N PHE A 121 7.42 3.14 -7.29
CA PHE A 121 6.35 2.23 -7.68
C PHE A 121 5.29 2.09 -6.58
N VAL A 122 5.70 1.92 -5.32
CA VAL A 122 4.77 1.88 -4.18
C VAL A 122 4.01 3.22 -4.04
N ALA A 123 4.70 4.36 -4.18
CA ALA A 123 4.07 5.67 -4.12
C ALA A 123 3.00 5.86 -5.21
N GLU A 124 3.27 5.39 -6.44
CA GLU A 124 2.30 5.43 -7.53
C GLU A 124 1.11 4.51 -7.28
N GLN A 125 1.30 3.32 -6.69
CA GLN A 125 0.20 2.44 -6.30
C GLN A 125 -0.69 3.10 -5.22
N ILE A 126 -0.08 3.73 -4.19
CA ILE A 126 -0.83 4.49 -3.19
C ILE A 126 -1.62 5.62 -3.87
N ARG A 127 -0.99 6.37 -4.80
CA ARG A 127 -1.65 7.43 -5.56
C ARG A 127 -2.84 6.91 -6.37
N GLN A 128 -2.68 5.79 -7.06
CA GLN A 128 -3.76 5.19 -7.85
C GLN A 128 -4.96 4.77 -6.99
N ILE A 129 -4.69 4.26 -5.79
CA ILE A 129 -5.75 3.82 -4.87
C ILE A 129 -6.41 5.02 -4.17
N THR A 130 -5.61 6.01 -3.72
CA THR A 130 -6.10 7.11 -2.89
C THR A 130 -6.53 8.35 -3.68
N GLY A 131 -6.07 8.48 -4.93
CA GLY A 131 -6.26 9.71 -5.73
C GLY A 131 -5.45 10.90 -5.21
N GLY A 132 -4.53 10.70 -4.26
CA GLY A 132 -3.71 11.76 -3.68
C GLY A 132 -2.70 12.36 -4.67
N ASP A 133 -2.22 13.56 -4.35
CA ASP A 133 -1.13 14.19 -5.08
C ASP A 133 0.21 13.55 -4.74
N ILE A 134 1.12 13.50 -5.71
CA ILE A 134 2.43 12.87 -5.54
C ILE A 134 3.56 13.87 -5.71
N HIS A 135 4.58 13.78 -4.85
CA HIS A 135 5.76 14.62 -4.89
C HIS A 135 7.02 13.78 -4.63
N ARG A 136 8.00 13.87 -5.54
CA ARG A 136 9.32 13.25 -5.36
C ARG A 136 10.28 14.21 -4.68
N ILE A 137 10.92 13.75 -3.61
CA ILE A 137 12.04 14.45 -2.98
C ILE A 137 13.24 14.33 -3.91
N GLU A 138 13.75 15.46 -4.38
CA GLU A 138 14.92 15.51 -5.26
C GLU A 138 16.04 16.32 -4.60
N THR A 139 17.26 15.76 -4.60
CA THR A 139 18.45 16.44 -4.09
C THR A 139 19.12 17.26 -5.19
N VAL A 140 19.74 18.39 -4.82
CA VAL A 140 20.50 19.24 -5.77
C VAL A 140 21.67 18.45 -6.34
N ASP A 141 22.44 17.83 -5.48
CA ASP A 141 23.53 16.94 -5.88
C ASP A 141 23.03 15.49 -5.96
N PRO A 142 23.15 14.81 -7.11
CA PRO A 142 22.72 13.43 -7.24
C PRO A 142 23.60 12.49 -6.42
N TYR A 143 22.99 11.44 -5.88
CA TYR A 143 23.74 10.35 -5.25
C TYR A 143 24.50 9.53 -6.28
N THR A 144 25.61 8.94 -5.86
CA THR A 144 26.42 8.07 -6.72
C THR A 144 25.68 6.79 -7.12
N ALA A 145 25.94 6.29 -8.33
CA ALA A 145 25.46 5.01 -8.81
C ALA A 145 26.20 3.82 -8.15
N ASP A 146 27.46 4.04 -7.74
CA ASP A 146 28.24 3.00 -7.04
C ASP A 146 27.70 2.73 -5.63
N PHE A 147 27.38 1.47 -5.34
CA PHE A 147 26.74 1.09 -4.10
C PHE A 147 27.67 1.19 -2.88
N ASP A 148 28.95 0.88 -3.04
CA ASP A 148 29.91 0.94 -1.92
C ASP A 148 30.24 2.39 -1.57
N GLU A 149 30.35 3.26 -2.57
CA GLU A 149 30.50 4.69 -2.38
C GLU A 149 29.25 5.29 -1.73
N LEU A 150 28.04 4.92 -2.20
CA LEU A 150 26.79 5.37 -1.59
C LEU A 150 26.70 5.04 -0.10
N LYS A 151 27.09 3.85 0.29
CA LYS A 151 27.16 3.48 1.72
C LYS A 151 28.06 4.41 2.52
N GLY A 152 29.21 4.79 1.92
CA GLY A 152 30.14 5.74 2.53
C GLY A 152 29.51 7.14 2.68
N VAL A 153 28.85 7.64 1.64
CA VAL A 153 28.13 8.92 1.65
C VAL A 153 27.05 8.92 2.72
N ASN A 154 26.15 7.93 2.71
CA ASN A 154 25.08 7.81 3.69
C ASN A 154 25.59 7.76 5.14
N HIS A 155 26.65 6.97 5.40
CA HIS A 155 27.24 6.92 6.74
C HIS A 155 27.86 8.26 7.15
N ALA A 156 28.49 8.98 6.23
CA ALA A 156 29.07 10.30 6.52
C ALA A 156 27.97 11.32 6.82
N GLU A 157 26.89 11.37 6.02
CA GLU A 157 25.74 12.24 6.25
C GLU A 157 25.12 11.98 7.62
N MET A 158 24.84 10.70 7.94
CA MET A 158 24.24 10.31 9.22
C MET A 158 25.14 10.66 10.43
N GLN A 159 26.46 10.43 10.34
CA GLN A 159 27.38 10.71 11.44
C GLN A 159 27.58 12.20 11.69
N GLN A 160 27.54 13.00 10.65
CA GLN A 160 27.75 14.44 10.72
C GLN A 160 26.44 15.22 10.86
N GLY A 161 25.27 14.56 10.73
CA GLY A 161 23.97 15.20 10.73
C GLY A 161 23.80 16.16 9.54
N VAL A 162 24.41 15.83 8.41
CA VAL A 162 24.30 16.63 7.19
C VAL A 162 22.98 16.32 6.52
N LEU A 163 22.20 17.35 6.24
CA LEU A 163 20.99 17.31 5.45
C LEU A 163 21.33 17.76 4.03
N PRO A 164 21.21 16.91 3.00
CA PRO A 164 21.44 17.31 1.63
C PRO A 164 20.44 18.38 1.18
N GLU A 165 20.93 19.35 0.39
CA GLU A 165 20.09 20.39 -0.17
C GLU A 165 19.09 19.79 -1.16
N LEU A 166 17.82 20.18 -1.02
CA LEU A 166 16.77 19.77 -1.93
C LEU A 166 16.63 20.75 -3.09
N LYS A 167 16.20 20.23 -4.25
CA LYS A 167 15.82 21.08 -5.37
C LYS A 167 14.60 21.90 -4.97
N GLU A 168 14.61 23.19 -5.32
CA GLU A 168 13.47 24.06 -5.12
C GLU A 168 12.21 23.45 -5.74
N SER A 169 11.14 23.37 -4.97
CA SER A 169 9.84 22.95 -5.42
C SER A 169 8.78 23.98 -5.02
N ASN A 170 7.71 24.08 -5.81
CA ASN A 170 6.56 24.93 -5.48
C ASN A 170 5.52 24.14 -4.69
N LEU A 171 5.93 23.18 -3.88
CA LEU A 171 5.05 22.32 -3.12
C LEU A 171 4.39 23.14 -1.98
N ASP A 172 3.07 23.29 -2.06
CA ASP A 172 2.27 23.85 -0.99
C ASP A 172 1.60 22.71 -0.23
N ILE A 173 2.02 22.50 1.02
CA ILE A 173 1.50 21.42 1.86
C ILE A 173 0.31 21.84 2.73
N PHE A 174 -0.13 23.10 2.65
CA PHE A 174 -1.14 23.64 3.57
C PHE A 174 -2.49 22.93 3.45
N GLY A 175 -2.88 22.54 2.24
CA GLY A 175 -4.19 21.92 1.95
C GLY A 175 -4.31 20.43 2.29
N TYR A 176 -3.24 19.77 2.76
CA TYR A 176 -3.26 18.32 3.01
C TYR A 176 -3.42 18.01 4.49
N ASP A 177 -4.23 17.01 4.79
CA ASP A 177 -4.44 16.49 6.15
C ASP A 177 -3.58 15.25 6.44
N THR A 178 -3.35 14.44 5.41
CA THR A 178 -2.55 13.23 5.47
C THR A 178 -1.36 13.31 4.52
N VAL A 179 -0.17 13.00 5.02
CA VAL A 179 1.07 12.99 4.25
C VAL A 179 1.72 11.63 4.36
N PHE A 180 1.71 10.87 3.27
CA PHE A 180 2.52 9.67 3.16
C PHE A 180 3.97 10.05 2.95
N VAL A 181 4.89 9.38 3.66
CA VAL A 181 6.33 9.61 3.51
C VAL A 181 7.02 8.30 3.16
N GLY A 182 7.49 8.20 1.91
CA GLY A 182 8.07 7.01 1.32
C GLY A 182 9.57 7.07 1.15
N TYR A 183 10.28 5.95 1.42
CA TYR A 183 11.74 5.91 1.29
C TYR A 183 12.28 4.47 1.22
N PRO A 184 13.44 4.24 0.57
CA PRO A 184 14.22 3.02 0.78
C PRO A 184 14.90 3.07 2.14
N VAL A 185 14.93 1.94 2.86
CA VAL A 185 15.63 1.86 4.15
C VAL A 185 17.14 1.83 3.93
N TRP A 186 17.83 2.86 4.41
CA TRP A 186 19.28 2.95 4.40
C TRP A 186 19.84 2.82 5.81
N SER A 187 20.77 1.90 6.01
CA SER A 187 21.40 1.65 7.33
C SER A 187 20.40 1.52 8.48
N THR A 188 19.29 0.79 8.25
CA THR A 188 18.18 0.58 9.20
C THR A 188 17.45 1.88 9.60
N SER A 189 17.54 2.92 8.81
CA SER A 189 16.96 4.24 9.05
C SER A 189 16.44 4.84 7.73
N VAL A 190 16.12 6.14 7.75
CA VAL A 190 15.73 6.92 6.58
C VAL A 190 16.95 7.55 5.91
N PRO A 191 16.97 7.76 4.59
CA PRO A 191 17.94 8.61 3.92
C PRO A 191 17.89 10.05 4.44
N GLN A 192 19.05 10.74 4.50
CA GLN A 192 19.09 12.12 5.01
C GLN A 192 18.26 13.11 4.16
N ALA A 193 18.08 12.83 2.87
CA ALA A 193 17.19 13.60 2.00
C ALA A 193 15.73 13.65 2.49
N VAL A 194 15.25 12.56 3.12
CA VAL A 194 13.93 12.55 3.74
C VAL A 194 13.89 13.46 4.97
N LEU A 195 14.96 13.48 5.76
CA LEU A 195 15.07 14.40 6.90
C LEU A 195 15.20 15.86 6.44
N SER A 196 15.86 16.12 5.29
CA SER A 196 15.85 17.45 4.68
C SER A 196 14.43 17.92 4.39
N PHE A 197 13.60 17.05 3.82
CA PHE A 197 12.19 17.36 3.56
C PHE A 197 11.42 17.66 4.85
N LEU A 198 11.60 16.84 5.90
CA LEU A 198 10.92 17.02 7.18
C LEU A 198 11.41 18.27 7.95
N ASP A 199 12.63 18.75 7.69
CA ASP A 199 13.17 20.00 8.23
C ASP A 199 12.64 21.23 7.47
N GLU A 200 12.44 21.09 6.14
CA GLU A 200 12.00 22.20 5.27
C GLU A 200 10.49 22.44 5.38
N TYR A 201 9.68 21.37 5.55
CA TYR A 201 8.22 21.47 5.53
C TYR A 201 7.61 21.18 6.91
N ASP A 202 6.83 22.13 7.41
CA ASP A 202 6.12 21.99 8.69
C ASP A 202 4.89 21.09 8.54
N LEU A 203 4.99 19.86 9.04
CA LEU A 203 3.90 18.88 9.05
C LEU A 203 3.05 18.92 10.31
N SER A 204 3.21 19.93 11.18
CA SER A 204 2.42 20.08 12.42
C SER A 204 0.91 20.07 12.13
N GLY A 205 0.18 19.27 12.89
CA GLY A 205 -1.28 19.14 12.74
C GLY A 205 -1.74 18.22 11.65
N LYS A 206 -0.83 17.60 10.89
CA LYS A 206 -1.12 16.59 9.87
C LYS A 206 -0.92 15.18 10.43
N THR A 207 -1.47 14.19 9.75
CA THR A 207 -1.17 12.79 9.97
C THR A 207 -0.09 12.33 9.01
N VAL A 208 1.04 11.87 9.51
CA VAL A 208 2.13 11.30 8.70
C VAL A 208 2.05 9.80 8.69
N VAL A 209 2.06 9.21 7.50
CA VAL A 209 1.97 7.75 7.29
C VAL A 209 3.25 7.28 6.59
N PRO A 210 4.19 6.62 7.30
CA PRO A 210 5.42 6.17 6.68
C PRO A 210 5.22 4.89 5.86
N PHE A 211 5.89 4.80 4.71
CA PHE A 211 6.05 3.55 3.97
C PHE A 211 7.48 3.40 3.48
N CYS A 212 7.98 2.19 3.42
CA CYS A 212 9.35 1.98 3.00
C CYS A 212 9.54 0.70 2.19
N THR A 213 10.58 0.71 1.37
CA THR A 213 11.10 -0.48 0.71
C THR A 213 12.44 -0.88 1.32
N HIS A 214 12.73 -2.17 1.41
CA HIS A 214 13.93 -2.67 2.05
C HIS A 214 14.43 -3.96 1.39
N ASP A 215 15.66 -4.34 1.68
CA ASP A 215 16.32 -5.55 1.19
C ASP A 215 16.37 -6.63 2.29
N GLY A 216 15.18 -7.06 2.78
CA GLY A 216 15.03 -8.13 3.76
C GLY A 216 15.19 -7.74 5.23
N TYR A 217 15.45 -6.46 5.57
CA TYR A 217 15.72 -6.02 6.94
C TYR A 217 14.57 -5.34 7.66
N GLY A 218 13.42 -5.15 6.95
CA GLY A 218 12.28 -4.40 7.47
C GLY A 218 12.56 -2.91 7.61
N ALA A 219 11.63 -2.20 8.25
CA ALA A 219 11.72 -0.75 8.46
C ALA A 219 12.85 -0.32 9.40
N GLY A 220 13.39 -1.22 10.21
CA GLY A 220 14.39 -0.87 11.22
C GLY A 220 13.84 0.15 12.22
N ARG A 221 14.59 1.24 12.44
CA ARG A 221 14.18 2.35 13.31
C ARG A 221 13.54 3.53 12.56
N SER A 222 13.33 3.37 11.24
CA SER A 222 12.98 4.51 10.38
C SER A 222 11.67 5.19 10.76
N TYR A 223 10.65 4.44 11.19
CA TYR A 223 9.39 5.05 11.64
C TYR A 223 9.57 5.95 12.88
N GLN A 224 10.41 5.53 13.83
CA GLN A 224 10.72 6.36 14.99
C GLN A 224 11.46 7.63 14.57
N VAL A 225 12.38 7.54 13.60
CA VAL A 225 13.10 8.70 13.08
C VAL A 225 12.16 9.69 12.40
N ILE A 226 11.20 9.20 11.62
CA ILE A 226 10.13 10.04 11.05
C ILE A 226 9.30 10.71 12.15
N ALA A 227 8.92 9.95 13.19
CA ALA A 227 8.13 10.47 14.29
C ALA A 227 8.86 11.59 15.06
N ASP A 228 10.16 11.41 15.28
CA ASP A 228 10.98 12.39 15.98
C ASP A 228 11.22 13.68 15.16
N ALA A 229 11.27 13.53 13.82
CA ALA A 229 11.62 14.65 12.92
C ALA A 229 10.41 15.44 12.40
N SER A 230 9.26 14.80 12.19
CA SER A 230 8.12 15.43 11.51
C SER A 230 7.31 16.39 12.38
N HIS A 231 7.44 16.34 13.71
CA HIS A 231 6.59 17.08 14.65
C HIS A 231 5.07 16.89 14.46
N ALA A 232 4.69 15.81 13.80
CA ALA A 232 3.31 15.46 13.42
C ALA A 232 2.81 14.24 14.18
N ALA A 233 1.52 13.95 14.05
CA ALA A 233 0.98 12.65 14.45
C ALA A 233 1.44 11.60 13.44
N VAL A 234 2.25 10.62 13.86
CA VAL A 234 2.74 9.56 12.96
C VAL A 234 1.94 8.28 13.19
N SER A 235 1.42 7.71 12.12
CA SER A 235 0.75 6.41 12.17
C SER A 235 1.75 5.33 12.63
N PRO A 236 1.42 4.53 13.66
CA PRO A 236 2.25 3.42 14.07
C PRO A 236 2.26 2.26 13.06
N GLU A 237 1.31 2.26 12.14
CA GLU A 237 1.04 1.18 11.19
C GLU A 237 1.59 1.54 9.80
N GLY A 238 2.91 1.79 9.74
CA GLY A 238 3.59 2.03 8.46
C GLY A 238 3.73 0.76 7.63
N LEU A 239 3.81 0.92 6.30
CA LEU A 239 4.06 -0.19 5.37
C LEU A 239 5.55 -0.42 5.16
N ALA A 240 6.02 -1.67 5.31
CA ALA A 240 7.38 -2.06 4.96
C ALA A 240 7.34 -3.22 3.97
N LEU A 241 7.81 -2.99 2.75
CA LEU A 241 7.83 -3.98 1.67
C LEU A 241 9.27 -4.40 1.33
N GLU A 242 9.49 -5.70 1.23
CA GLU A 242 10.75 -6.17 0.66
C GLU A 242 10.77 -5.89 -0.84
N ALA A 243 11.88 -5.37 -1.36
CA ALA A 243 11.98 -4.92 -2.76
C ALA A 243 11.59 -5.99 -3.79
N LYS A 244 11.87 -7.26 -3.49
CA LYS A 244 11.50 -8.38 -4.37
C LYS A 244 9.99 -8.59 -4.49
N ASP A 245 9.23 -8.20 -3.47
CA ASP A 245 7.78 -8.40 -3.40
C ASP A 245 7.00 -7.19 -3.96
N VAL A 246 7.68 -6.06 -4.19
CA VAL A 246 7.06 -4.81 -4.68
C VAL A 246 6.28 -4.98 -5.99
N PRO A 247 6.74 -5.75 -7.00
CA PRO A 247 6.00 -5.91 -8.25
C PRO A 247 4.60 -6.52 -8.09
N GLU A 248 4.40 -7.31 -7.04
CA GLU A 248 3.14 -8.03 -6.76
C GLU A 248 2.42 -7.47 -5.52
N ALA A 249 2.83 -6.29 -5.02
CA ALA A 249 2.37 -5.76 -3.74
C ALA A 249 1.03 -5.00 -3.80
N GLN A 250 0.37 -4.91 -4.94
CA GLN A 250 -0.83 -4.09 -5.13
C GLN A 250 -1.92 -4.41 -4.09
N ASN A 251 -2.24 -5.68 -3.89
CA ASN A 251 -3.24 -6.09 -2.91
C ASN A 251 -2.78 -5.80 -1.47
N THR A 252 -1.50 -6.05 -1.16
CA THR A 252 -0.93 -5.75 0.16
C THR A 252 -1.01 -4.26 0.47
N ILE A 253 -0.78 -3.39 -0.52
CA ILE A 253 -0.90 -1.94 -0.38
C ILE A 253 -2.36 -1.54 -0.15
N ALA A 254 -3.29 -2.12 -0.92
CA ALA A 254 -4.72 -1.85 -0.78
C ALA A 254 -5.25 -2.28 0.59
N ASP A 255 -4.94 -3.50 1.03
CA ASP A 255 -5.33 -4.03 2.34
C ASP A 255 -4.76 -3.16 3.48
N TRP A 256 -3.47 -2.77 3.37
CA TRP A 256 -2.86 -1.88 4.36
C TRP A 256 -3.54 -0.50 4.43
N LEU A 257 -3.89 0.09 3.30
CA LEU A 257 -4.60 1.38 3.28
C LEU A 257 -5.98 1.27 3.94
N GLU A 258 -6.68 0.16 3.73
CA GLU A 258 -7.94 -0.13 4.39
C GLU A 258 -7.75 -0.30 5.91
N ASP A 259 -6.72 -1.07 6.33
CA ASP A 259 -6.40 -1.32 7.74
C ASP A 259 -6.12 -0.03 8.52
N ILE A 260 -5.45 0.95 7.91
CA ILE A 260 -5.17 2.26 8.52
C ILE A 260 -6.33 3.27 8.38
N GLY A 261 -7.49 2.82 7.84
CA GLY A 261 -8.68 3.65 7.67
C GLY A 261 -8.59 4.68 6.55
N ILE A 262 -7.58 4.58 5.69
CA ILE A 262 -7.49 5.29 4.43
C ILE A 262 -8.03 4.33 3.37
N SER A 263 -9.33 4.10 3.43
CA SER A 263 -10.02 3.59 2.25
C SER A 263 -9.66 4.57 1.14
N GLY A 264 -9.19 4.05 0.02
CA GLY A 264 -8.94 4.88 -1.16
C GLY A 264 -10.10 5.84 -1.30
N LEU A 265 -9.86 7.05 -1.78
CA LEU A 265 -10.96 7.92 -2.19
C LEU A 265 -11.96 6.99 -2.81
N SER A 266 -13.11 6.77 -2.16
CA SER A 266 -14.11 5.89 -2.72
C SER A 266 -14.25 6.43 -4.12
N LYS A 267 -13.72 5.69 -5.11
CA LYS A 267 -13.92 6.04 -6.52
C LYS A 267 -15.37 6.37 -6.48
N LYS A 268 -15.79 7.59 -6.77
CA LYS A 268 -17.15 8.09 -6.55
C LYS A 268 -18.08 7.00 -7.07
N GLU A 269 -18.33 6.02 -6.18
CA GLU A 269 -19.04 4.80 -6.54
C GLU A 269 -20.44 5.22 -6.92
N THR A 270 -20.83 4.96 -8.14
CA THR A 270 -22.22 5.15 -8.52
C THR A 270 -23.01 3.96 -7.98
N VAL A 271 -23.87 4.20 -7.01
CA VAL A 271 -24.78 3.17 -6.47
C VAL A 271 -25.74 2.73 -7.58
N ILE A 272 -25.85 1.41 -7.74
CA ILE A 272 -26.71 0.78 -8.76
C ILE A 272 -27.58 -0.31 -8.13
N TRP A 273 -28.69 -0.58 -8.78
CA TRP A 273 -29.47 -1.78 -8.54
C TRP A 273 -29.16 -2.85 -9.59
N ILE A 274 -29.07 -4.08 -9.10
CA ILE A 274 -28.88 -5.29 -9.90
C ILE A 274 -30.12 -6.15 -9.68
N THR A 275 -31.01 -6.19 -10.68
CA THR A 275 -32.30 -6.86 -10.55
C THR A 275 -32.29 -8.18 -11.29
N ILE A 276 -32.73 -9.26 -10.62
CA ILE A 276 -32.82 -10.62 -11.15
C ILE A 276 -34.22 -11.13 -10.83
N GLY A 277 -35.15 -11.12 -11.80
CA GLY A 277 -36.55 -11.40 -11.54
C GLY A 277 -37.16 -10.47 -10.49
N ASP A 278 -37.61 -11.01 -9.36
CA ASP A 278 -38.17 -10.23 -8.24
C ASP A 278 -37.12 -9.85 -7.17
N ILE A 279 -35.83 -10.19 -7.37
CA ILE A 279 -34.74 -9.92 -6.44
C ILE A 279 -34.01 -8.66 -6.89
N THR A 280 -33.76 -7.73 -5.98
CA THR A 280 -32.93 -6.56 -6.21
C THR A 280 -31.76 -6.57 -5.24
N LEU A 281 -30.56 -6.49 -5.77
CA LEU A 281 -29.29 -6.42 -5.05
C LEU A 281 -28.72 -5.00 -5.18
N ASP A 282 -28.06 -4.56 -4.12
CA ASP A 282 -27.25 -3.34 -4.15
C ASP A 282 -25.89 -3.64 -4.77
N GLY A 283 -25.43 -2.72 -5.58
CA GLY A 283 -24.11 -2.75 -6.17
C GLY A 283 -23.58 -1.36 -6.40
N VAL A 284 -22.34 -1.30 -6.84
CA VAL A 284 -21.67 -0.05 -7.20
C VAL A 284 -20.94 -0.21 -8.52
N LEU A 285 -20.87 0.89 -9.28
CA LEU A 285 -19.90 1.04 -10.36
C LEU A 285 -18.76 1.91 -9.88
N TYR A 286 -17.56 1.58 -10.27
CA TYR A 286 -16.36 2.36 -9.99
C TYR A 286 -16.34 3.65 -10.83
N ASP A 287 -15.67 4.69 -10.34
CA ASP A 287 -15.45 5.94 -11.07
C ASP A 287 -14.29 5.78 -12.06
N THR A 288 -14.47 4.93 -13.06
CA THR A 288 -13.52 4.68 -14.13
C THR A 288 -14.11 5.07 -15.46
N ALA A 289 -13.27 5.40 -16.43
CA ALA A 289 -13.74 5.82 -17.75
C ALA A 289 -14.58 4.72 -18.43
N LEU A 290 -14.19 3.46 -18.27
CA LEU A 290 -14.92 2.31 -18.77
C LEU A 290 -16.29 2.15 -18.08
N ALA A 291 -16.32 2.24 -16.75
CA ALA A 291 -17.57 2.11 -16.00
C ALA A 291 -18.56 3.26 -16.33
N GLU A 292 -18.08 4.49 -16.50
CA GLU A 292 -18.88 5.63 -16.93
C GLU A 292 -19.44 5.42 -18.34
N GLU A 293 -18.66 4.87 -19.25
CA GLU A 293 -19.12 4.55 -20.61
C GLU A 293 -20.22 3.47 -20.60
N ILE A 294 -20.02 2.40 -19.81
CA ILE A 294 -21.02 1.32 -19.65
C ILE A 294 -22.27 1.83 -18.95
N LYS A 295 -22.15 2.70 -17.97
CA LYS A 295 -23.25 3.33 -17.25
C LYS A 295 -24.21 4.09 -18.19
N ALA A 296 -23.71 4.62 -19.31
CA ALA A 296 -24.54 5.33 -20.30
C ALA A 296 -25.58 4.41 -20.98
N TYR A 297 -25.42 3.11 -20.90
CA TYR A 297 -26.38 2.12 -21.43
C TYR A 297 -27.44 1.70 -20.40
N PHE A 298 -27.42 2.22 -19.17
CA PHE A 298 -28.39 1.85 -18.14
C PHE A 298 -29.77 2.47 -18.39
N PRO A 299 -30.90 1.77 -18.13
CA PRO A 299 -30.97 0.40 -17.63
C PRO A 299 -30.51 -0.64 -18.68
N LEU A 300 -29.58 -1.52 -18.30
CA LEU A 300 -29.01 -2.53 -19.16
C LEU A 300 -29.42 -3.93 -18.69
N THR A 301 -30.16 -4.67 -19.52
CA THR A 301 -30.52 -6.05 -19.24
C THR A 301 -29.68 -7.00 -20.08
N ILE A 302 -29.02 -7.93 -19.41
CA ILE A 302 -28.15 -8.94 -20.04
C ILE A 302 -28.67 -10.33 -19.69
N SER A 303 -28.86 -11.19 -20.72
CA SER A 303 -29.16 -12.60 -20.48
C SER A 303 -27.87 -13.34 -20.14
N MET A 304 -27.67 -13.61 -18.86
CA MET A 304 -26.45 -14.19 -18.33
C MET A 304 -26.60 -15.68 -18.06
N ALA A 305 -25.55 -16.44 -18.35
CA ALA A 305 -25.45 -17.88 -18.08
C ALA A 305 -24.48 -18.13 -16.93
N GLY A 306 -24.86 -19.03 -16.02
CA GLY A 306 -23.98 -19.49 -14.95
C GLY A 306 -22.85 -20.37 -15.49
N TYR A 307 -21.64 -20.18 -14.97
CA TYR A 307 -20.47 -20.95 -15.35
C TYR A 307 -19.63 -21.36 -14.13
N GLY A 308 -19.41 -22.66 -14.03
CA GLY A 308 -18.46 -23.24 -13.07
C GLY A 308 -18.82 -23.07 -11.59
N GLY A 309 -20.04 -22.64 -11.24
CA GLY A 309 -20.39 -22.28 -9.85
C GLY A 309 -19.64 -21.04 -9.36
N ARG A 310 -19.13 -20.21 -10.28
CA ARG A 310 -18.21 -19.12 -10.00
C ARG A 310 -18.72 -17.77 -10.50
N GLU A 311 -19.35 -17.75 -11.66
CA GLU A 311 -19.76 -16.52 -12.33
C GLU A 311 -21.05 -16.67 -13.11
N TYR A 312 -21.75 -15.55 -13.31
CA TYR A 312 -22.75 -15.37 -14.34
C TYR A 312 -22.20 -14.40 -15.37
N TYR A 313 -22.20 -14.78 -16.66
CA TYR A 313 -21.70 -13.93 -17.75
C TYR A 313 -22.68 -13.86 -18.91
N GLY A 314 -22.66 -12.73 -19.63
CA GLY A 314 -23.50 -12.52 -20.79
C GLY A 314 -22.91 -11.50 -21.76
N GLY A 315 -23.12 -11.72 -23.06
CA GLY A 315 -22.65 -10.83 -24.11
C GLY A 315 -23.39 -9.48 -24.09
N VAL A 316 -22.69 -8.43 -24.50
CA VAL A 316 -23.23 -7.08 -24.68
C VAL A 316 -23.14 -6.66 -26.15
N ASP A 317 -24.02 -5.75 -26.58
CA ASP A 317 -24.11 -5.30 -27.98
C ASP A 317 -23.37 -3.97 -28.22
N PHE A 318 -22.48 -3.59 -27.29
CA PHE A 318 -21.68 -2.36 -27.38
C PHE A 318 -20.20 -2.66 -27.23
N TYR A 319 -19.35 -1.75 -27.68
CA TYR A 319 -17.90 -1.85 -27.69
C TYR A 319 -17.32 -0.59 -27.06
N PRO A 320 -16.98 -0.63 -25.76
CA PRO A 320 -16.36 0.51 -25.09
C PRO A 320 -15.04 0.90 -25.73
N GLU A 321 -14.79 2.22 -25.78
CA GLU A 321 -13.53 2.79 -26.30
C GLU A 321 -12.51 3.06 -25.18
N ASN A 322 -12.96 3.28 -23.93
CA ASN A 322 -12.14 3.62 -22.80
C ASN A 322 -11.75 2.38 -21.98
N LEU A 323 -10.97 1.48 -22.60
CA LEU A 323 -10.51 0.28 -21.95
C LEU A 323 -9.35 0.58 -20.99
N GLU A 324 -9.36 -0.09 -19.86
CA GLU A 324 -8.31 -0.08 -18.85
C GLU A 324 -7.54 -1.39 -18.87
N ASP A 325 -6.42 -1.46 -18.15
CA ASP A 325 -5.66 -2.70 -18.03
C ASP A 325 -6.52 -3.77 -17.33
N GLY A 326 -6.59 -4.94 -17.94
CA GLY A 326 -7.33 -6.08 -17.40
C GLY A 326 -6.47 -6.94 -16.49
N GLN A 327 -7.13 -7.73 -15.66
CA GLN A 327 -6.49 -8.68 -14.75
C GLN A 327 -6.99 -10.11 -15.00
N LYS A 328 -6.23 -11.13 -14.55
CA LYS A 328 -6.58 -12.55 -14.66
C LYS A 328 -7.07 -13.18 -13.36
N ASN A 329 -7.33 -12.38 -12.37
CA ASN A 329 -7.91 -12.74 -11.09
C ASN A 329 -9.22 -11.99 -10.88
N PHE A 330 -9.99 -12.38 -9.89
CA PHE A 330 -11.21 -11.71 -9.49
C PHE A 330 -11.43 -11.87 -7.99
N GLU A 331 -12.26 -11.01 -7.44
CA GLU A 331 -12.79 -11.15 -6.09
C GLU A 331 -14.29 -11.44 -6.12
N ASN A 332 -14.80 -12.03 -5.04
CA ASN A 332 -16.23 -12.29 -4.93
C ASN A 332 -16.99 -10.95 -4.90
N GLY A 333 -17.97 -10.85 -5.76
CA GLY A 333 -18.77 -9.64 -5.97
C GLY A 333 -18.35 -8.83 -7.19
N ASP A 334 -17.20 -9.05 -7.79
CA ASP A 334 -16.74 -8.27 -8.92
C ASP A 334 -17.72 -8.30 -10.09
N ILE A 335 -18.02 -7.12 -10.61
CA ILE A 335 -18.68 -6.89 -11.89
C ILE A 335 -17.61 -6.48 -12.88
N THR A 336 -17.47 -7.25 -13.96
CA THR A 336 -16.35 -7.08 -14.89
C THR A 336 -16.82 -6.93 -16.33
N TYR A 337 -15.97 -6.33 -17.17
CA TYR A 337 -16.06 -6.36 -18.62
C TYR A 337 -14.88 -7.15 -19.19
N CYS A 338 -15.14 -7.98 -20.20
CA CYS A 338 -14.11 -8.72 -20.93
C CYS A 338 -14.13 -8.27 -22.40
N GLU A 339 -13.06 -7.58 -22.83
CA GLU A 339 -12.90 -7.11 -24.20
C GLU A 339 -12.85 -8.27 -25.19
N ALA A 340 -12.09 -9.32 -24.88
CA ALA A 340 -11.89 -10.44 -25.80
C ALA A 340 -13.17 -11.17 -26.20
N HIS A 341 -14.19 -11.13 -25.34
CA HIS A 341 -15.46 -11.82 -25.55
C HIS A 341 -16.66 -10.88 -25.63
N HIS A 342 -16.47 -9.58 -25.50
CA HIS A 342 -17.54 -8.58 -25.46
C HIS A 342 -18.66 -8.97 -24.52
N ASN A 343 -18.32 -9.27 -23.27
CA ASN A 343 -19.28 -9.68 -22.27
C ASN A 343 -19.04 -9.00 -20.93
N MET A 344 -20.08 -8.97 -20.11
CA MET A 344 -19.98 -8.63 -18.70
C MET A 344 -20.18 -9.88 -17.88
N ALA A 345 -19.55 -9.92 -16.69
CA ALA A 345 -19.69 -11.00 -15.73
C ALA A 345 -19.86 -10.47 -14.31
N ILE A 346 -20.54 -11.27 -13.46
CA ILE A 346 -20.58 -11.12 -12.01
C ILE A 346 -19.93 -12.36 -11.42
N PHE A 347 -18.81 -12.19 -10.72
CA PHE A 347 -18.14 -13.25 -9.98
C PHE A 347 -18.71 -13.31 -8.57
N TYR A 348 -19.22 -14.48 -8.14
CA TYR A 348 -19.89 -14.61 -6.84
C TYR A 348 -19.26 -15.63 -5.91
N ALA A 349 -18.41 -16.53 -6.42
CA ALA A 349 -17.72 -17.49 -5.60
C ALA A 349 -16.34 -17.80 -6.15
N GLN A 350 -15.31 -17.83 -5.30
CA GLN A 350 -14.02 -18.39 -5.64
C GLN A 350 -14.10 -19.92 -5.59
N THR A 351 -13.49 -20.55 -6.58
CA THR A 351 -13.40 -22.02 -6.70
C THR A 351 -11.96 -22.48 -6.57
N ASP A 352 -11.73 -23.79 -6.68
CA ASP A 352 -10.37 -24.36 -6.72
C ASP A 352 -9.54 -23.88 -7.94
N HIS A 353 -10.15 -23.14 -8.86
CA HIS A 353 -9.53 -22.59 -10.06
C HIS A 353 -9.84 -21.08 -10.19
N PRO A 354 -9.24 -20.25 -9.34
CA PRO A 354 -9.49 -18.80 -9.35
C PRO A 354 -8.94 -18.09 -10.58
N ASP A 355 -7.93 -18.69 -11.27
CA ASP A 355 -7.28 -18.05 -12.41
C ASP A 355 -8.18 -18.02 -13.64
N LEU A 356 -8.22 -16.87 -14.29
CA LEU A 356 -8.94 -16.68 -15.53
C LEU A 356 -8.05 -16.95 -16.75
N SER A 357 -8.63 -17.54 -17.78
CA SER A 357 -7.94 -17.74 -19.08
C SER A 357 -7.87 -16.47 -19.92
N VAL A 358 -8.68 -15.47 -19.61
CA VAL A 358 -8.81 -14.19 -20.29
C VAL A 358 -8.65 -13.04 -19.30
N TYR A 359 -8.30 -11.87 -19.82
CA TYR A 359 -8.29 -10.65 -19.01
C TYR A 359 -9.71 -10.12 -18.84
N VAL A 360 -10.03 -9.68 -17.63
CA VAL A 360 -11.25 -8.99 -17.27
C VAL A 360 -10.93 -7.64 -16.63
N ILE A 361 -11.76 -6.65 -16.86
CA ILE A 361 -11.59 -5.30 -16.32
C ILE A 361 -12.68 -5.10 -15.28
N PRO A 362 -12.36 -4.96 -13.98
CA PRO A 362 -13.34 -4.68 -12.94
C PRO A 362 -13.97 -3.30 -13.15
N ILE A 363 -15.29 -3.24 -13.24
CA ILE A 363 -16.06 -2.01 -13.43
C ILE A 363 -16.96 -1.68 -12.25
N GLY A 364 -17.07 -2.56 -11.29
CA GLY A 364 -17.95 -2.39 -10.14
C GLY A 364 -18.00 -3.63 -9.25
N ARG A 365 -18.85 -3.58 -8.24
CA ARG A 365 -19.01 -4.69 -7.28
C ARG A 365 -20.45 -4.81 -6.77
N VAL A 366 -20.91 -6.04 -6.57
CA VAL A 366 -22.12 -6.37 -5.80
C VAL A 366 -21.84 -6.16 -4.31
N LYS A 367 -22.67 -5.42 -3.61
CA LYS A 367 -22.54 -5.15 -2.16
C LYS A 367 -23.51 -6.01 -1.31
N SER A 368 -24.52 -6.59 -1.92
CA SER A 368 -25.48 -7.52 -1.26
C SER A 368 -24.91 -8.91 -1.10
N ASP A 369 -25.64 -9.76 -0.33
CA ASP A 369 -25.29 -11.18 -0.12
C ASP A 369 -25.23 -11.93 -1.47
N LEU A 370 -24.10 -12.53 -1.74
CA LEU A 370 -23.81 -13.26 -2.98
C LEU A 370 -24.42 -14.67 -3.02
N THR A 371 -24.90 -15.20 -1.89
CA THR A 371 -25.55 -16.53 -1.84
C THR A 371 -26.82 -16.63 -2.69
N VAL A 372 -27.38 -15.48 -3.12
CA VAL A 372 -28.46 -15.42 -4.09
C VAL A 372 -28.09 -16.13 -5.38
N PHE A 373 -26.83 -16.00 -5.84
CA PHE A 373 -26.37 -16.59 -7.09
C PHE A 373 -26.28 -18.12 -7.07
N ASP A 374 -26.16 -18.73 -5.88
CA ASP A 374 -26.11 -20.21 -5.74
C ASP A 374 -27.40 -20.91 -6.15
N ASN A 375 -28.52 -20.19 -6.12
CA ASN A 375 -29.86 -20.75 -6.33
C ASN A 375 -30.56 -20.24 -7.61
N LEU A 376 -29.84 -19.52 -8.48
CA LEU A 376 -30.40 -19.05 -9.73
C LEU A 376 -30.43 -20.16 -10.80
N ASP A 377 -31.35 -20.01 -11.76
CA ASP A 377 -31.38 -20.86 -12.93
C ASP A 377 -30.08 -20.74 -13.75
N SER A 378 -29.76 -21.76 -14.54
CA SER A 378 -28.57 -21.78 -15.38
C SER A 378 -28.46 -20.61 -16.37
N ARG A 379 -29.57 -19.92 -16.63
CA ARG A 379 -29.64 -18.69 -17.42
C ARG A 379 -30.71 -17.77 -16.83
N VAL A 380 -30.34 -16.54 -16.58
CA VAL A 380 -31.20 -15.51 -15.99
C VAL A 380 -30.97 -14.17 -16.69
N ASP A 381 -32.00 -13.34 -16.73
CA ASP A 381 -31.86 -11.95 -17.16
C ASP A 381 -31.49 -11.09 -15.95
N ILE A 382 -30.36 -10.38 -16.04
CA ILE A 382 -29.86 -9.48 -15.01
C ILE A 382 -29.92 -8.05 -15.54
N THR A 383 -30.59 -7.18 -14.80
CA THR A 383 -30.73 -5.76 -15.15
C THR A 383 -29.92 -4.88 -14.22
N PHE A 384 -29.01 -4.10 -14.77
CA PHE A 384 -28.27 -3.06 -14.09
C PHE A 384 -28.97 -1.72 -14.29
N SER A 385 -29.20 -0.96 -13.22
CA SER A 385 -29.87 0.35 -13.29
C SER A 385 -29.36 1.31 -12.23
N LEU A 386 -29.47 2.61 -12.49
CA LEU A 386 -29.17 3.65 -11.50
C LEU A 386 -30.24 3.67 -10.41
N VAL A 387 -29.81 3.93 -9.18
CA VAL A 387 -30.73 4.23 -8.07
C VAL A 387 -31.37 5.59 -8.34
N GLN A 388 -32.69 5.64 -8.34
CA GLN A 388 -33.46 6.86 -8.60
C GLN A 388 -33.61 7.70 -7.35
#